data_2711b1721d7bdc6745a402b0afaaacd3
#
_entry.id   2711b1721d7bdc6745a402b0afaaacd3
#
_cell.length_a   1.000
_cell.length_b   1.000
_cell.length_c   1.000
_cell.angle_alpha   90.00
_cell.angle_beta   90.00
_cell.angle_gamma   90.00
#
_symmetry.space_group_name_H-M   'P 1'
#
loop_
_entity.id
_entity.type
_entity.pdbx_description
1 polymer ?
#
loop_
_entity_poly.entity_id
_entity_poly.type
_entity_poly.pdbx_seq_one_letter_code
_entity_poly.pdbx_strand_id
1 'polypeptide(L)'
;LTWPNGAVATLFSAEDYDSLRGPQFDGAWCDELCKWRYAQEAWDNLQFGLRLGEHPKQIVTTTPRPISLLKNIILRSDTAITKGTTMENLVNLAPPFRKAVVDKYMGTRIGRQELNAELLDDMPGALWSRAMIEETRLRPVDSMTPMGLPHFVRIVVAVDPAKELS
;
A
#
# COMPACT_ATOMS: atom_id res chain seq x y z
N LEU A 1 -24.77 14.49 1.23
CA LEU A 1 -25.25 14.15 2.56
C LEU A 1 -25.14 15.38 3.45
N THR A 2 -26.20 15.67 4.20
CA THR A 2 -26.21 16.80 5.15
C THR A 2 -26.63 16.29 6.52
N TRP A 3 -25.91 16.71 7.56
CA TRP A 3 -26.19 16.36 8.93
C TRP A 3 -26.90 17.51 9.67
N PRO A 4 -27.62 17.21 10.77
CA PRO A 4 -28.32 18.23 11.58
C PRO A 4 -27.43 19.35 12.13
N ASN A 5 -26.13 19.07 12.33
CA ASN A 5 -25.13 20.04 12.78
C ASN A 5 -24.61 20.98 11.67
N GLY A 6 -25.17 20.86 10.44
CA GLY A 6 -24.75 21.65 9.29
C GLY A 6 -23.57 21.10 8.50
N ALA A 7 -22.97 19.98 8.92
CA ALA A 7 -21.91 19.34 8.15
C ALA A 7 -22.46 18.79 6.82
N VAL A 8 -21.70 18.94 5.76
CA VAL A 8 -22.05 18.48 4.41
C VAL A 8 -20.95 17.58 3.89
N ALA A 9 -21.30 16.38 3.40
CA ALA A 9 -20.38 15.54 2.65
C ALA A 9 -20.84 15.42 1.19
N THR A 10 -19.90 15.59 0.28
CA THR A 10 -20.05 15.36 -1.14
C THR A 10 -19.32 14.11 -1.54
N LEU A 11 -19.93 13.28 -2.37
CA LEU A 11 -19.33 12.06 -2.91
C LEU A 11 -18.66 12.38 -4.24
N PHE A 12 -17.44 11.91 -4.41
CA PHE A 12 -16.66 12.02 -5.63
C PHE A 12 -16.22 10.64 -6.10
N SER A 13 -16.07 10.47 -7.41
CA SER A 13 -15.41 9.29 -7.98
C SER A 13 -13.94 9.57 -8.19
N ALA A 14 -13.07 8.65 -7.75
CA ALA A 14 -11.64 8.75 -8.01
C ALA A 14 -11.28 8.53 -9.49
N GLU A 15 -12.20 8.02 -10.31
CA GLU A 15 -12.03 7.94 -11.77
C GLU A 15 -12.26 9.29 -12.46
N ASP A 16 -13.09 10.14 -11.87
CA ASP A 16 -13.29 11.54 -12.29
C ASP A 16 -12.49 12.47 -11.36
N TYR A 17 -11.18 12.30 -11.37
CA TYR A 17 -10.27 13.01 -10.47
C TYR A 17 -10.27 14.54 -10.71
N ASP A 18 -10.65 15.01 -11.91
CA ASP A 18 -10.72 16.43 -12.20
C ASP A 18 -11.86 17.12 -11.45
N SER A 19 -12.93 16.42 -11.09
CA SER A 19 -14.02 16.95 -10.27
C SER A 19 -13.59 17.33 -8.84
N LEU A 20 -12.43 16.82 -8.37
CA LEU A 20 -11.82 17.22 -7.10
C LEU A 20 -11.09 18.58 -7.17
N ARG A 21 -10.91 19.15 -8.37
CA ARG A 21 -10.31 20.47 -8.55
C ARG A 21 -11.39 21.56 -8.37
N GLY A 22 -11.11 22.52 -7.51
CA GLY A 22 -12.02 23.64 -7.25
C GLY A 22 -12.75 23.54 -5.91
N PRO A 23 -13.43 22.45 -5.57
CA PRO A 23 -13.99 22.27 -4.23
C PRO A 23 -12.95 22.41 -3.13
N GLN A 24 -13.41 22.78 -1.92
CA GLN A 24 -12.56 22.90 -0.74
C GLN A 24 -13.15 22.07 0.39
N PHE A 25 -12.26 21.43 1.15
CA PHE A 25 -12.65 20.47 2.18
C PHE A 25 -11.86 20.73 3.48
N ASP A 26 -12.50 20.49 4.60
CA ASP A 26 -11.90 20.40 5.94
C ASP A 26 -11.62 18.97 6.35
N GLY A 27 -12.20 18.00 5.63
CA GLY A 27 -11.93 16.56 5.82
C GLY A 27 -12.22 15.76 4.57
N ALA A 28 -11.58 14.61 4.45
CA ALA A 28 -11.83 13.64 3.38
C ALA A 28 -11.73 12.20 3.88
N TRP A 29 -12.54 11.34 3.32
CA TRP A 29 -12.43 9.90 3.46
C TRP A 29 -12.17 9.27 2.10
N CYS A 30 -11.00 8.67 1.94
CA CYS A 30 -10.57 7.97 0.74
C CYS A 30 -10.79 6.47 0.95
N ASP A 31 -11.88 5.96 0.39
CA ASP A 31 -12.21 4.55 0.53
C ASP A 31 -11.55 3.72 -0.57
N GLU A 32 -10.97 2.57 -0.19
CA GLU A 32 -10.29 1.63 -1.10
C GLU A 32 -9.23 2.26 -2.02
N LEU A 33 -8.39 3.14 -1.46
CA LEU A 33 -7.36 3.89 -2.20
C LEU A 33 -6.56 3.04 -3.17
N CYS A 34 -6.15 1.83 -2.78
CA CYS A 34 -5.34 0.96 -3.63
C CYS A 34 -6.09 0.35 -4.82
N LYS A 35 -7.40 0.56 -4.92
CA LYS A 35 -8.23 0.15 -6.06
C LYS A 35 -8.47 1.27 -7.06
N TRP A 36 -8.10 2.51 -6.72
CA TRP A 36 -8.29 3.65 -7.61
C TRP A 36 -7.43 3.52 -8.87
N ARG A 37 -8.05 3.70 -10.03
CA ARG A 37 -7.36 3.63 -11.33
C ARG A 37 -6.35 4.76 -11.50
N TYR A 38 -6.73 5.97 -11.08
CA TYR A 38 -5.93 7.20 -11.16
C TYR A 38 -5.60 7.69 -9.75
N ALA A 39 -4.99 6.78 -8.94
CA ALA A 39 -4.82 7.02 -7.52
C ALA A 39 -3.95 8.24 -7.22
N GLN A 40 -2.88 8.47 -7.98
CA GLN A 40 -1.98 9.59 -7.76
C GLN A 40 -2.65 10.91 -8.13
N GLU A 41 -3.30 10.98 -9.30
CA GLU A 41 -3.96 12.18 -9.81
C GLU A 41 -5.13 12.60 -8.89
N ALA A 42 -5.95 11.64 -8.49
CA ALA A 42 -7.06 11.88 -7.56
C ALA A 42 -6.54 12.34 -6.19
N TRP A 43 -5.48 11.71 -5.70
CA TRP A 43 -4.84 12.10 -4.44
C TRP A 43 -4.31 13.53 -4.49
N ASP A 44 -3.57 13.88 -5.54
CA ASP A 44 -2.95 15.20 -5.68
C ASP A 44 -4.02 16.30 -5.77
N ASN A 45 -5.09 16.07 -6.56
CA ASN A 45 -6.22 17.02 -6.65
C ASN A 45 -6.94 17.17 -5.30
N LEU A 46 -7.12 16.08 -4.55
CA LEU A 46 -7.68 16.13 -3.21
C LEU A 46 -6.81 16.96 -2.25
N GLN A 47 -5.46 16.78 -2.30
CA GLN A 47 -4.55 17.56 -1.45
C GLN A 47 -4.69 19.06 -1.69
N PHE A 48 -4.88 19.50 -2.94
CA PHE A 48 -5.16 20.91 -3.24
C PHE A 48 -6.50 21.40 -2.67
N GLY A 49 -7.49 20.51 -2.53
CA GLY A 49 -8.79 20.79 -1.96
C GLY A 49 -8.83 20.83 -0.44
N LEU A 50 -7.96 20.09 0.24
CA LEU A 50 -7.89 19.97 1.72
C LEU A 50 -7.25 21.23 2.35
N ARG A 51 -8.00 22.31 2.43
CA ARG A 51 -7.49 23.63 2.87
C ARG A 51 -8.49 24.45 3.70
N LEU A 52 -9.59 23.84 4.16
CA LEU A 52 -10.52 24.50 5.08
C LEU A 52 -10.20 24.11 6.52
N GLY A 53 -10.56 25.02 7.45
CA GLY A 53 -10.29 24.82 8.87
C GLY A 53 -8.81 24.96 9.24
N GLU A 54 -8.50 24.82 10.52
CA GLU A 54 -7.12 24.94 11.04
C GLU A 54 -6.30 23.65 10.80
N HIS A 55 -6.97 22.49 10.79
CA HIS A 55 -6.33 21.18 10.70
C HIS A 55 -7.15 20.25 9.80
N PRO A 56 -7.12 20.44 8.46
CA PRO A 56 -7.79 19.52 7.56
C PRO A 56 -7.23 18.11 7.72
N LYS A 57 -8.14 17.14 7.80
CA LYS A 57 -7.78 15.74 8.05
C LYS A 57 -8.28 14.83 6.93
N GLN A 58 -7.59 13.73 6.76
CA GLN A 58 -8.03 12.68 5.84
C GLN A 58 -7.93 11.31 6.49
N ILE A 59 -8.86 10.45 6.14
CA ILE A 59 -8.87 9.04 6.49
C ILE A 59 -8.73 8.26 5.21
N VAL A 60 -7.86 7.26 5.22
CA VAL A 60 -7.66 6.33 4.10
C VAL A 60 -7.99 4.94 4.59
N THR A 61 -8.91 4.28 3.90
CA THR A 61 -9.21 2.87 4.10
C THR A 61 -8.82 2.10 2.85
N THR A 62 -8.14 0.97 3.01
CA THR A 62 -7.77 0.13 1.86
C THR A 62 -7.27 -1.24 2.29
N THR A 63 -7.53 -2.25 1.47
CA THR A 63 -6.70 -3.46 1.44
C THR A 63 -5.35 -3.09 0.84
N PRO A 64 -4.23 -3.33 1.54
CA PRO A 64 -2.94 -2.82 1.11
C PRO A 64 -2.44 -3.49 -0.17
N ARG A 65 -2.00 -2.67 -1.12
CA ARG A 65 -1.27 -3.09 -2.32
C ARG A 65 0.02 -2.28 -2.45
N PRO A 66 1.08 -2.83 -3.03
CA PRO A 66 2.40 -2.19 -3.07
C PRO A 66 2.49 -1.06 -4.10
N ILE A 67 1.48 -0.17 -4.15
CA ILE A 67 1.51 1.03 -4.99
C ILE A 67 2.36 2.11 -4.34
N SER A 68 3.06 2.90 -5.15
CA SER A 68 3.97 3.94 -4.67
C SER A 68 3.27 4.96 -3.77
N LEU A 69 2.04 5.34 -4.11
CA LEU A 69 1.25 6.28 -3.32
C LEU A 69 1.03 5.78 -1.89
N LEU A 70 0.59 4.52 -1.70
CA LEU A 70 0.39 3.98 -0.36
C LEU A 70 1.69 3.92 0.43
N LYS A 71 2.79 3.50 -0.20
CA LYS A 71 4.12 3.47 0.43
C LYS A 71 4.53 4.86 0.91
N ASN A 72 4.33 5.87 0.08
CA ASN A 72 4.65 7.26 0.43
C ASN A 72 3.78 7.76 1.61
N ILE A 73 2.47 7.45 1.62
CA ILE A 73 1.58 7.80 2.72
C ILE A 73 2.03 7.16 4.04
N ILE A 74 2.36 5.86 4.01
CA ILE A 74 2.82 5.11 5.20
C ILE A 74 4.12 5.68 5.77
N LEU A 75 5.02 6.19 4.94
CA LEU A 75 6.32 6.73 5.37
C LEU A 75 6.25 8.16 5.92
N ARG A 76 5.12 8.85 5.81
CA ARG A 76 4.97 10.20 6.35
C ARG A 76 4.95 10.17 7.88
N SER A 77 5.59 11.15 8.49
CA SER A 77 5.64 11.31 9.96
C SER A 77 4.30 11.74 10.59
N ASP A 78 3.39 12.30 9.78
CA ASP A 78 2.06 12.78 10.20
C ASP A 78 0.95 11.75 9.93
N THR A 79 1.30 10.52 9.55
CA THR A 79 0.36 9.43 9.30
C THR A 79 0.28 8.48 10.48
N ALA A 80 -0.90 8.36 11.08
CA ALA A 80 -1.21 7.30 12.03
C ALA A 80 -1.75 6.07 11.29
N ILE A 81 -1.16 4.90 11.54
CA ILE A 81 -1.51 3.66 10.85
C ILE A 81 -2.18 2.71 11.85
N THR A 82 -3.35 2.23 11.48
CA THR A 82 -4.03 1.12 12.16
C THR A 82 -4.18 -0.05 11.20
N LYS A 83 -4.10 -1.26 11.70
CA LYS A 83 -4.32 -2.50 10.93
C LYS A 83 -5.36 -3.33 11.65
N GLY A 84 -6.22 -3.98 10.89
CA GLY A 84 -7.18 -4.96 11.38
C GLY A 84 -7.16 -6.18 10.46
N THR A 85 -7.27 -7.36 11.03
CA THR A 85 -7.37 -8.60 10.29
C THR A 85 -8.81 -9.07 10.24
N THR A 86 -9.15 -9.86 9.22
CA THR A 86 -10.46 -10.51 9.15
C THR A 86 -10.69 -11.42 10.37
N MET A 87 -9.61 -11.99 10.93
CA MET A 87 -9.67 -12.87 12.09
C MET A 87 -10.16 -12.13 13.36
N GLU A 88 -9.75 -10.87 13.55
CA GLU A 88 -10.22 -10.05 14.68
C GLU A 88 -11.72 -9.73 14.58
N ASN A 89 -12.28 -9.77 13.38
CA ASN A 89 -13.69 -9.47 13.13
C ASN A 89 -14.57 -10.72 12.90
N LEU A 90 -14.02 -11.93 13.08
CA LEU A 90 -14.73 -13.18 12.76
C LEU A 90 -16.11 -13.31 13.41
N VAL A 91 -16.25 -12.82 14.65
CA VAL A 91 -17.53 -12.93 15.39
C VAL A 91 -18.67 -12.16 14.72
N ASN A 92 -18.35 -11.09 13.99
CA ASN A 92 -19.30 -10.24 13.30
C ASN A 92 -19.58 -10.69 11.86
N LEU A 93 -18.82 -11.68 11.36
CA LEU A 93 -18.96 -12.16 9.98
C LEU A 93 -19.97 -13.30 9.90
N ALA A 94 -20.82 -13.25 8.88
CA ALA A 94 -21.80 -14.29 8.64
C ALA A 94 -21.12 -15.68 8.48
N PRO A 95 -21.69 -16.76 9.06
CA PRO A 95 -21.11 -18.12 8.95
C PRO A 95 -20.82 -18.58 7.52
N PRO A 96 -21.72 -18.35 6.51
CA PRO A 96 -21.43 -18.71 5.13
C PRO A 96 -20.19 -18.00 4.55
N PHE A 97 -19.98 -16.73 4.91
CA PHE A 97 -18.80 -15.97 4.49
C PHE A 97 -17.51 -16.57 5.08
N ARG A 98 -17.52 -16.89 6.39
CA ARG A 98 -16.38 -17.53 7.05
C ARG A 98 -15.95 -18.79 6.30
N LYS A 99 -16.90 -19.69 6.03
CA LYS A 99 -16.64 -20.95 5.33
C LYS A 99 -16.17 -20.74 3.89
N ALA A 100 -16.80 -19.83 3.15
CA ALA A 100 -16.53 -19.64 1.72
C ALA A 100 -15.24 -18.85 1.45
N VAL A 101 -14.87 -17.95 2.34
CA VAL A 101 -13.76 -17.00 2.12
C VAL A 101 -12.57 -17.33 3.02
N VAL A 102 -12.79 -17.41 4.34
CA VAL A 102 -11.68 -17.62 5.28
C VAL A 102 -11.04 -18.98 5.07
N ASP A 103 -11.83 -20.06 5.05
CA ASP A 103 -11.31 -21.42 4.89
C ASP A 103 -10.62 -21.62 3.53
N LYS A 104 -11.14 -20.98 2.48
CA LYS A 104 -10.60 -21.10 1.11
C LYS A 104 -9.29 -20.36 0.93
N TYR A 105 -9.14 -19.17 1.50
CA TYR A 105 -8.01 -18.28 1.23
C TYR A 105 -6.97 -18.24 2.35
N MET A 106 -7.26 -18.86 3.52
CA MET A 106 -6.31 -18.96 4.62
C MET A 106 -5.01 -19.62 4.14
N GLY A 107 -3.88 -19.00 4.46
CA GLY A 107 -2.54 -19.48 4.06
C GLY A 107 -2.15 -19.18 2.61
N THR A 108 -3.07 -18.68 1.78
CA THR A 108 -2.74 -18.26 0.42
C THR A 108 -2.19 -16.83 0.38
N ARG A 109 -1.51 -16.46 -0.73
CA ARG A 109 -1.04 -15.10 -0.94
C ARG A 109 -2.19 -14.07 -0.92
N ILE A 110 -3.31 -14.41 -1.56
CA ILE A 110 -4.51 -13.55 -1.54
C ILE A 110 -5.04 -13.42 -0.11
N GLY A 111 -5.08 -14.52 0.65
CA GLY A 111 -5.48 -14.49 2.06
C GLY A 111 -4.56 -13.61 2.92
N ARG A 112 -3.26 -13.64 2.72
CA ARG A 112 -2.32 -12.76 3.42
C ARG A 112 -2.63 -11.28 3.15
N GLN A 113 -2.94 -10.93 1.92
CA GLN A 113 -3.29 -9.56 1.54
C GLN A 113 -4.70 -9.16 2.02
N GLU A 114 -5.73 -9.98 1.73
CA GLU A 114 -7.14 -9.63 1.95
C GLU A 114 -7.62 -9.96 3.39
N LEU A 115 -7.08 -11.02 4.02
CA LEU A 115 -7.51 -11.43 5.36
C LEU A 115 -6.59 -10.90 6.46
N ASN A 116 -5.29 -10.76 6.18
CA ASN A 116 -4.30 -10.33 7.18
C ASN A 116 -3.82 -8.88 6.97
N ALA A 117 -4.32 -8.18 5.96
CA ALA A 117 -3.91 -6.82 5.62
C ALA A 117 -2.39 -6.67 5.47
N GLU A 118 -1.72 -7.68 4.87
CA GLU A 118 -0.29 -7.66 4.63
C GLU A 118 0.04 -6.90 3.34
N LEU A 119 1.00 -5.99 3.40
CA LEU A 119 1.56 -5.34 2.21
C LEU A 119 2.60 -6.27 1.58
N LEU A 120 2.24 -6.93 0.49
CA LEU A 120 3.08 -7.90 -0.19
C LEU A 120 3.82 -7.23 -1.35
N ASP A 121 5.12 -7.02 -1.19
CA ASP A 121 5.97 -6.40 -2.22
C ASP A 121 6.39 -7.37 -3.33
N ASP A 122 6.31 -8.68 -3.10
CA ASP A 122 6.74 -9.69 -4.07
C ASP A 122 5.72 -9.83 -5.21
N MET A 123 6.19 -9.75 -6.45
CA MET A 123 5.35 -10.01 -7.63
C MET A 123 5.09 -11.53 -7.76
N PRO A 124 3.85 -11.96 -8.08
CA PRO A 124 3.57 -13.35 -8.39
C PRO A 124 4.42 -13.83 -9.57
N GLY A 125 5.09 -14.98 -9.43
CA GLY A 125 5.95 -15.54 -10.47
C GLY A 125 7.30 -14.83 -10.63
N ALA A 126 7.67 -13.90 -9.76
CA ALA A 126 9.00 -13.33 -9.73
C ALA A 126 10.04 -14.44 -9.46
N LEU A 127 11.12 -14.43 -10.22
CA LEU A 127 12.26 -15.36 -10.04
C LEU A 127 12.92 -15.20 -8.67
N TRP A 128 12.88 -13.98 -8.12
CA TRP A 128 13.47 -13.61 -6.83
C TRP A 128 12.41 -13.05 -5.89
N SER A 129 12.37 -13.54 -4.66
CA SER A 129 11.63 -12.92 -3.57
C SER A 129 12.57 -12.07 -2.72
N ARG A 130 12.03 -11.08 -2.01
CA ARG A 130 12.81 -10.28 -1.07
C ARG A 130 13.43 -11.16 0.02
N ALA A 131 12.69 -12.16 0.49
CA ALA A 131 13.20 -13.12 1.48
C ALA A 131 14.44 -13.86 0.95
N MET A 132 14.40 -14.39 -0.27
CA MET A 132 15.55 -15.05 -0.90
C MET A 132 16.77 -14.12 -0.99
N ILE A 133 16.56 -12.86 -1.36
CA ILE A 133 17.62 -11.86 -1.46
C ILE A 133 18.23 -11.59 -0.07
N GLU A 134 17.39 -11.40 0.96
CA GLU A 134 17.87 -11.12 2.31
C GLU A 134 18.56 -12.33 2.97
N GLU A 135 18.08 -13.54 2.74
CA GLU A 135 18.69 -14.79 3.24
C GLU A 135 20.07 -15.03 2.61
N THR A 136 20.24 -14.65 1.35
CA THR A 136 21.51 -14.82 0.63
C THR A 136 22.42 -13.59 0.71
N ARG A 137 22.01 -12.54 1.38
CA ARG A 137 22.80 -11.32 1.55
C ARG A 137 24.07 -11.61 2.37
N LEU A 138 25.20 -11.34 1.77
CA LEU A 138 26.48 -11.43 2.48
C LEU A 138 26.53 -10.33 3.55
N ARG A 139 26.86 -10.74 4.77
CA ARG A 139 27.15 -9.81 5.87
C ARG A 139 28.66 -9.71 6.02
N PRO A 140 29.21 -8.51 6.26
CA PRO A 140 30.63 -8.36 6.57
C PRO A 140 31.01 -9.25 7.76
N VAL A 141 32.09 -10.02 7.63
CA VAL A 141 32.68 -10.82 8.69
C VAL A 141 34.18 -10.53 8.76
N ASP A 142 34.79 -10.74 9.93
CA ASP A 142 36.18 -10.36 10.20
C ASP A 142 37.24 -11.09 9.32
N SER A 143 36.87 -12.19 8.72
CA SER A 143 37.75 -12.98 7.81
C SER A 143 37.64 -12.58 6.35
N MET A 144 37.06 -11.46 6.03
CA MET A 144 36.90 -10.99 4.65
C MET A 144 38.07 -10.12 4.18
N THR A 145 38.12 -9.88 2.87
CA THR A 145 39.09 -8.94 2.26
C THR A 145 38.96 -7.54 2.90
N PRO A 146 39.94 -6.63 2.70
CA PRO A 146 39.84 -5.24 3.18
C PRO A 146 38.57 -4.50 2.74
N MET A 147 37.88 -4.97 1.68
CA MET A 147 36.60 -4.45 1.23
C MET A 147 35.40 -5.11 1.93
N GLY A 148 35.60 -6.01 2.91
CA GLY A 148 34.51 -6.73 3.59
C GLY A 148 33.84 -7.81 2.73
N LEU A 149 34.51 -8.30 1.70
CA LEU A 149 33.99 -9.32 0.79
C LEU A 149 34.69 -10.66 1.02
N PRO A 150 33.99 -11.81 0.84
CA PRO A 150 34.61 -13.11 0.89
C PRO A 150 35.64 -13.29 -0.23
N HIS A 151 36.59 -14.23 -0.06
CA HIS A 151 37.48 -14.63 -1.15
C HIS A 151 36.71 -15.42 -2.21
N PHE A 152 36.51 -14.84 -3.37
CA PHE A 152 35.81 -15.50 -4.47
C PHE A 152 36.82 -16.32 -5.34
N VAL A 153 36.45 -17.55 -5.65
CA VAL A 153 37.18 -18.38 -6.63
C VAL A 153 36.95 -17.85 -8.06
N ARG A 154 35.79 -17.26 -8.30
CA ARG A 154 35.42 -16.70 -9.59
C ARG A 154 34.45 -15.53 -9.40
N ILE A 155 34.64 -14.44 -10.16
CA ILE A 155 33.77 -13.30 -10.22
C ILE A 155 33.18 -13.21 -11.63
N VAL A 156 31.87 -13.13 -11.75
CA VAL A 156 31.15 -12.93 -13.01
C VAL A 156 30.31 -11.66 -12.90
N VAL A 157 30.43 -10.80 -13.89
CA VAL A 157 29.62 -9.57 -14.01
C VAL A 157 28.65 -9.77 -15.15
N ALA A 158 27.36 -9.69 -14.88
CA ALA A 158 26.32 -9.65 -15.88
C ALA A 158 25.81 -8.21 -16.01
N VAL A 159 25.74 -7.70 -17.23
CA VAL A 159 25.21 -6.37 -17.54
C VAL A 159 23.98 -6.55 -18.40
N ASP A 160 22.83 -6.06 -17.90
CA ASP A 160 21.59 -5.93 -18.69
C ASP A 160 21.45 -4.46 -19.11
N PRO A 161 21.74 -4.12 -20.38
CA PRO A 161 21.64 -2.75 -20.83
C PRO A 161 20.17 -2.32 -20.83
N ALA A 162 19.89 -1.14 -20.28
CA ALA A 162 18.56 -0.57 -20.31
C ALA A 162 18.08 -0.44 -21.76
N LYS A 163 16.90 -1.00 -22.07
CA LYS A 163 16.23 -0.68 -23.33
C LYS A 163 15.84 0.78 -23.31
N GLU A 164 16.31 1.54 -24.30
CA GLU A 164 15.74 2.85 -24.55
C GLU A 164 14.23 2.69 -24.78
N LEU A 165 13.44 3.39 -23.99
CA LEU A 165 12.00 3.50 -24.20
C LEU A 165 11.82 4.39 -25.44
N SER A 166 11.55 3.77 -26.56
CA SER A 166 11.11 4.44 -27.79
C SER A 166 9.67 4.89 -27.69
#